data_44eb3916e1c6003337daf366593f62a8
#
_entry.id   44eb3916e1c6003337daf366593f62a8
#
_cell.length_a   1.000
_cell.length_b   1.000
_cell.length_c   1.000
_cell.angle_alpha   90.00
_cell.angle_beta   90.00
_cell.angle_gamma   90.00
#
_symmetry.space_group_name_H-M   'P 1'
#
loop_
_entity.id
_entity.type
_entity.pdbx_description
1 polymer ?
#
loop_
_entity_poly.entity_id
_entity_poly.type
_entity_poly.pdbx_seq_one_letter_code
_entity_poly.pdbx_strand_id
1 'polypeptide(L)'
;SQEIQEKIGLNELGEEETIIEITVTAEKQEIQKTYKIHIKRPYGKIKGKIQLGDGLKESMDGSYGITMNYAADLRIYKQGQVNWDDIIPGNLSLDDVDSEQTEKTTKSDDDGNYEIYVIPGKYDFYAERQGFLADITTKITINENDEIDLGNKILYEGDADRSGIIDLNDTIEIVNSMGASKGDSTYSERYDFGQKGYVSLDDMVSVVGNLYKTIKIQEYTG
;
A
#
# COMPACT_ATOMS: atom_id res chain seq x y z
N SER A 1 -2.31 28.08 -40.67
CA SER A 1 -1.70 27.47 -39.45
C SER A 1 -2.58 26.32 -39.02
N GLN A 2 -2.11 25.10 -39.15
CA GLN A 2 -2.74 23.94 -38.52
C GLN A 2 -2.27 23.89 -37.09
N GLU A 3 -3.19 24.02 -36.16
CA GLU A 3 -2.95 23.80 -34.73
C GLU A 3 -3.09 22.31 -34.47
N ILE A 4 -1.97 21.65 -34.19
CA ILE A 4 -1.98 20.23 -33.80
C ILE A 4 -2.17 20.21 -32.28
N GLN A 5 -3.40 19.92 -31.84
CA GLN A 5 -3.70 19.62 -30.43
C GLN A 5 -3.81 18.10 -30.23
N GLU A 6 -2.70 17.41 -30.19
CA GLU A 6 -2.67 16.04 -29.69
C GLU A 6 -2.14 16.02 -28.26
N LYS A 7 -2.97 15.56 -27.32
CA LYS A 7 -2.53 15.29 -25.95
C LYS A 7 -1.83 13.92 -25.93
N ILE A 8 -0.50 13.95 -26.03
CA ILE A 8 0.31 12.73 -25.97
C ILE A 8 0.47 12.33 -24.51
N GLY A 9 0.01 11.13 -24.16
CA GLY A 9 0.27 10.53 -22.85
C GLY A 9 1.75 10.17 -22.71
N LEU A 10 2.33 10.44 -21.53
CA LEU A 10 3.64 9.93 -21.18
C LEU A 10 3.52 8.51 -20.62
N ASN A 11 4.50 7.66 -20.87
CA ASN A 11 4.60 6.33 -20.25
C ASN A 11 4.63 6.44 -18.73
N GLU A 12 4.26 5.37 -18.03
CA GLU A 12 4.33 5.34 -16.57
C GLU A 12 5.78 5.46 -16.08
N LEU A 13 5.95 5.83 -14.79
CA LEU A 13 7.28 5.86 -14.17
C LEU A 13 7.84 4.43 -14.07
N GLY A 14 9.11 4.26 -14.38
CA GLY A 14 9.77 2.96 -14.41
C GLY A 14 9.77 2.29 -15.77
N GLU A 15 9.01 2.82 -16.74
CA GLU A 15 9.05 2.38 -18.13
C GLU A 15 10.16 3.08 -18.91
N GLU A 16 10.47 2.55 -20.09
CA GLU A 16 11.39 3.18 -21.03
C GLU A 16 10.89 4.56 -21.46
N GLU A 17 11.75 5.34 -22.11
CA GLU A 17 11.42 6.69 -22.56
C GLU A 17 10.18 6.74 -23.47
N THR A 18 9.38 7.79 -23.35
CA THR A 18 8.30 8.08 -24.28
C THR A 18 8.88 8.70 -25.55
N ILE A 19 8.61 8.11 -26.70
CA ILE A 19 9.04 8.63 -27.99
C ILE A 19 7.86 9.29 -28.67
N ILE A 20 7.98 10.58 -28.96
CA ILE A 20 7.00 11.35 -29.74
C ILE A 20 7.54 11.48 -31.15
N GLU A 21 6.80 10.98 -32.15
CA GLU A 21 7.13 11.14 -33.56
C GLU A 21 6.25 12.23 -34.19
N ILE A 22 6.89 13.26 -34.74
CA ILE A 22 6.21 14.34 -35.44
C ILE A 22 6.64 14.28 -36.91
N THR A 23 5.69 13.97 -37.79
CA THR A 23 5.92 13.98 -39.24
C THR A 23 5.38 15.30 -39.84
N VAL A 24 6.27 16.06 -40.43
CA VAL A 24 5.95 17.28 -41.15
C VAL A 24 5.94 16.99 -42.65
N THR A 25 4.82 17.24 -43.32
CA THR A 25 4.68 17.06 -44.77
C THR A 25 4.66 18.42 -45.45
N ALA A 26 5.47 18.61 -46.46
CA ALA A 26 5.45 19.82 -47.24
C ALA A 26 4.14 19.95 -48.03
N GLU A 27 3.74 21.20 -48.34
CA GLU A 27 2.48 21.52 -49.01
C GLU A 27 2.26 20.75 -50.32
N LYS A 28 3.34 20.38 -51.01
CA LYS A 28 3.29 19.58 -52.27
C LYS A 28 3.34 18.08 -52.04
N GLN A 29 3.27 17.59 -50.79
CA GLN A 29 3.27 16.19 -50.39
C GLN A 29 4.48 15.33 -50.85
N GLU A 30 5.48 15.92 -51.49
CA GLU A 30 6.67 15.19 -51.97
C GLU A 30 7.79 15.07 -50.98
N ILE A 31 7.76 15.91 -49.91
CA ILE A 31 8.81 15.92 -48.89
C ILE A 31 8.17 15.73 -47.51
N GLN A 32 8.55 14.67 -46.86
CA GLN A 32 8.19 14.41 -45.46
C GLN A 32 9.45 14.37 -44.59
N LYS A 33 9.37 14.93 -43.40
CA LYS A 33 10.43 14.88 -42.40
C LYS A 33 9.84 14.48 -41.05
N THR A 34 10.34 13.39 -40.48
CA THR A 34 9.94 12.91 -39.17
C THR A 34 10.96 13.34 -38.13
N TYR A 35 10.48 13.91 -37.04
CA TYR A 35 11.26 14.26 -35.86
C TYR A 35 10.86 13.32 -34.74
N LYS A 36 11.84 12.85 -33.97
CA LYS A 36 11.63 12.06 -32.77
C LYS A 36 12.04 12.88 -31.56
N ILE A 37 11.12 13.02 -30.60
CA ILE A 37 11.38 13.66 -29.32
C ILE A 37 11.38 12.54 -28.28
N HIS A 38 12.52 12.38 -27.61
CA HIS A 38 12.71 11.40 -26.56
C HIS A 38 12.50 12.06 -25.20
N ILE A 39 11.49 11.61 -24.44
CA ILE A 39 11.16 12.13 -23.12
C ILE A 39 11.44 11.05 -22.10
N LYS A 40 12.44 11.26 -21.25
CA LYS A 40 12.75 10.41 -20.11
C LYS A 40 12.39 11.17 -18.82
N ARG A 41 11.59 10.55 -17.97
CA ARG A 41 11.30 11.08 -16.64
C ARG A 41 12.26 10.45 -15.63
N PRO A 42 12.99 11.24 -14.82
CA PRO A 42 13.81 10.69 -13.76
C PRO A 42 12.88 9.98 -12.75
N TYR A 43 13.29 8.83 -12.27
CA TYR A 43 12.60 8.09 -11.23
C TYR A 43 13.59 7.36 -10.33
N GLY A 44 13.13 7.01 -9.15
CA GLY A 44 13.73 5.99 -8.29
C GLY A 44 12.67 4.98 -7.89
N LYS A 45 13.08 3.92 -7.23
CA LYS A 45 12.25 2.79 -6.86
C LYS A 45 12.29 2.54 -5.36
N ILE A 46 11.10 2.34 -4.77
CA ILE A 46 10.92 1.83 -3.41
C ILE A 46 10.40 0.41 -3.55
N LYS A 47 11.01 -0.55 -2.87
CA LYS A 47 10.58 -1.95 -2.86
C LYS A 47 10.57 -2.52 -1.46
N GLY A 48 9.98 -3.69 -1.30
CA GLY A 48 9.95 -4.44 -0.05
C GLY A 48 8.93 -5.55 -0.08
N LYS A 49 8.60 -6.03 1.10
CA LYS A 49 7.62 -7.09 1.29
C LYS A 49 6.71 -6.79 2.47
N ILE A 50 5.42 -7.04 2.30
CA ILE A 50 4.43 -7.06 3.39
C ILE A 50 4.25 -8.49 3.86
N GLN A 51 4.25 -8.68 5.17
CA GLN A 51 3.89 -9.92 5.83
C GLN A 51 2.71 -9.66 6.75
N LEU A 52 1.70 -10.51 6.73
CA LEU A 52 0.57 -10.44 7.65
C LEU A 52 0.83 -11.35 8.85
N GLY A 53 0.81 -10.74 10.05
CA GLY A 53 1.13 -11.44 11.29
C GLY A 53 2.61 -11.81 11.42
N ASP A 54 2.98 -12.35 12.57
CA ASP A 54 4.36 -12.71 12.92
C ASP A 54 4.75 -14.17 12.56
N GLY A 55 4.00 -14.80 11.64
CA GLY A 55 4.26 -16.17 11.21
C GLY A 55 3.71 -17.26 12.13
N LEU A 56 2.92 -16.93 13.16
CA LEU A 56 2.25 -17.90 14.02
C LEU A 56 1.12 -18.66 13.31
N LYS A 57 0.89 -18.41 12.03
CA LYS A 57 -0.15 -19.06 11.21
C LYS A 57 0.34 -20.22 10.36
N GLU A 58 1.31 -20.99 10.83
CA GLU A 58 1.27 -22.41 10.50
C GLU A 58 0.07 -22.97 11.31
N SER A 59 -1.02 -23.16 10.62
CA SER A 59 -2.31 -23.58 11.12
C SER A 59 -2.24 -24.45 12.38
N MET A 60 -2.78 -23.98 13.50
CA MET A 60 -2.97 -24.80 14.69
C MET A 60 -3.86 -26.02 14.45
N ASP A 61 -4.55 -26.09 13.31
CA ASP A 61 -5.46 -27.19 12.97
C ASP A 61 -5.00 -28.08 11.81
N GLY A 62 -3.82 -27.83 11.20
CA GLY A 62 -3.35 -28.64 10.07
C GLY A 62 -4.29 -28.64 8.86
N SER A 63 -5.30 -27.80 8.82
CA SER A 63 -6.28 -27.73 7.73
C SER A 63 -5.77 -26.89 6.57
N TYR A 64 -5.22 -27.57 5.70
CA TYR A 64 -5.17 -27.56 4.26
C TYR A 64 -5.35 -26.24 3.51
N GLY A 65 -4.24 -25.70 3.01
CA GLY A 65 -4.22 -25.17 1.65
C GLY A 65 -4.96 -23.86 1.42
N ILE A 66 -5.26 -23.07 2.47
CA ILE A 66 -5.65 -21.69 2.24
C ILE A 66 -4.38 -20.92 1.94
N THR A 67 -4.19 -20.59 0.68
CA THR A 67 -3.16 -19.65 0.27
C THR A 67 -3.54 -18.29 0.85
N MET A 68 -2.80 -17.82 1.87
CA MET A 68 -2.98 -16.50 2.44
C MET A 68 -2.70 -15.47 1.35
N ASN A 69 -3.63 -14.57 1.12
CA ASN A 69 -3.39 -13.39 0.30
C ASN A 69 -2.75 -12.30 1.16
N TYR A 70 -1.50 -11.94 0.87
CA TYR A 70 -0.73 -10.92 1.61
C TYR A 70 -0.90 -9.51 1.01
N ALA A 71 -1.80 -9.32 0.03
CA ALA A 71 -2.02 -8.02 -0.57
C ALA A 71 -2.44 -6.98 0.48
N ALA A 72 -1.72 -5.87 0.49
CA ALA A 72 -1.96 -4.72 1.34
C ALA A 72 -2.08 -3.45 0.49
N ASP A 73 -2.82 -2.47 0.99
CA ASP A 73 -2.91 -1.15 0.39
C ASP A 73 -1.67 -0.34 0.78
N LEU A 74 -1.01 0.23 -0.23
CA LEU A 74 0.24 0.98 -0.08
C LEU A 74 0.04 2.40 -0.57
N ARG A 75 0.49 3.38 0.22
CA ARG A 75 0.42 4.79 -0.13
C ARG A 75 1.77 5.47 0.04
N ILE A 76 2.06 6.37 -0.87
CA ILE A 76 3.23 7.26 -0.81
C ILE A 76 2.72 8.68 -0.62
N TYR A 77 3.21 9.36 0.39
CA TYR A 77 2.97 10.76 0.68
C TYR A 77 4.25 11.55 0.49
N LYS A 78 4.16 12.81 0.04
CA LYS A 78 5.30 13.72 0.16
C LYS A 78 5.58 13.99 1.63
N GLN A 79 6.85 14.02 1.99
CA GLN A 79 7.26 14.29 3.37
C GLN A 79 6.63 15.59 3.90
N GLY A 80 6.01 15.49 5.09
CA GLY A 80 5.32 16.59 5.75
C GLY A 80 3.89 16.84 5.25
N GLN A 81 3.38 16.02 4.34
CA GLN A 81 1.99 16.08 3.89
C GLN A 81 1.04 15.52 4.97
N VAL A 82 1.47 14.49 5.68
CA VAL A 82 0.79 13.95 6.86
C VAL A 82 1.66 14.27 8.08
N ASN A 83 1.04 14.76 9.17
CA ASN A 83 1.72 14.94 10.44
C ASN A 83 1.63 13.64 11.25
N TRP A 84 2.61 12.77 11.06
CA TRP A 84 2.65 11.47 11.75
C TRP A 84 2.79 11.57 13.26
N ASP A 85 3.30 12.69 13.78
CA ASP A 85 3.44 12.94 15.22
C ASP A 85 2.07 13.16 15.91
N ASP A 86 1.05 13.57 15.15
CA ASP A 86 -0.32 13.74 15.65
C ASP A 86 -1.09 12.41 15.73
N ILE A 87 -0.54 11.34 15.15
CA ILE A 87 -1.13 10.00 15.20
C ILE A 87 -0.87 9.39 16.59
N ILE A 88 -1.87 9.51 17.46
CA ILE A 88 -1.84 8.92 18.79
C ILE A 88 -2.65 7.63 18.75
N PRO A 89 -2.02 6.44 18.93
CA PRO A 89 -2.73 5.17 18.96
C PRO A 89 -3.91 5.19 19.94
N GLY A 90 -5.07 4.74 19.50
CA GLY A 90 -6.32 4.72 20.27
C GLY A 90 -7.09 6.06 20.29
N ASN A 91 -6.56 7.12 19.70
CA ASN A 91 -7.21 8.44 19.71
C ASN A 91 -7.48 9.00 18.30
N LEU A 92 -6.99 8.32 17.27
CA LEU A 92 -7.12 8.72 15.87
C LEU A 92 -7.77 7.59 15.07
N SER A 93 -8.73 7.95 14.25
CA SER A 93 -9.17 7.07 13.17
C SER A 93 -8.16 7.16 12.03
N LEU A 94 -7.64 6.04 11.57
CA LEU A 94 -6.80 6.00 10.35
C LEU A 94 -7.56 6.48 9.11
N ASP A 95 -8.89 6.65 9.21
CA ASP A 95 -9.72 7.30 8.18
C ASP A 95 -9.30 8.76 7.93
N ASP A 96 -8.72 9.43 8.93
CA ASP A 96 -8.20 10.78 8.77
C ASP A 96 -6.97 10.82 7.85
N VAL A 97 -6.16 9.76 7.88
CA VAL A 97 -5.01 9.60 6.96
C VAL A 97 -5.48 9.36 5.53
N ASP A 98 -6.60 8.66 5.35
CA ASP A 98 -7.17 8.37 4.03
C ASP A 98 -7.69 9.63 3.33
N SER A 99 -8.02 10.68 4.08
CA SER A 99 -8.48 11.96 3.54
C SER A 99 -7.35 12.80 2.94
N GLU A 100 -6.09 12.52 3.29
CA GLU A 100 -4.94 13.26 2.80
C GLU A 100 -4.61 12.91 1.34
N GLN A 101 -4.09 13.90 0.63
CA GLN A 101 -3.75 13.73 -0.78
C GLN A 101 -2.48 12.90 -0.95
N THR A 102 -2.61 11.68 -1.46
CA THR A 102 -1.47 10.80 -1.72
C THR A 102 -0.75 11.17 -3.02
N GLU A 103 0.58 11.00 -3.06
CA GLU A 103 1.34 11.09 -4.31
C GLU A 103 1.10 9.85 -5.19
N LYS A 104 1.02 8.68 -4.57
CA LYS A 104 0.74 7.41 -5.25
C LYS A 104 0.05 6.42 -4.32
N THR A 105 -0.92 5.70 -4.87
CA THR A 105 -1.58 4.55 -4.23
C THR A 105 -1.38 3.32 -5.09
N THR A 106 -1.06 2.19 -4.48
CA THR A 106 -0.92 0.88 -5.14
C THR A 106 -1.22 -0.24 -4.15
N LYS A 107 -1.04 -1.49 -4.58
CA LYS A 107 -1.12 -2.68 -3.70
C LYS A 107 0.13 -3.51 -3.83
N SER A 108 0.48 -4.24 -2.78
CA SER A 108 1.41 -5.36 -2.92
C SER A 108 0.74 -6.51 -3.70
N ASP A 109 1.54 -7.42 -4.23
CA ASP A 109 1.03 -8.65 -4.84
C ASP A 109 0.50 -9.64 -3.77
N ASP A 110 -0.02 -10.79 -4.21
CA ASP A 110 -0.59 -11.80 -3.32
C ASP A 110 0.45 -12.46 -2.40
N ASP A 111 1.74 -12.35 -2.74
CA ASP A 111 2.87 -12.79 -1.91
C ASP A 111 3.40 -11.68 -1.00
N GLY A 112 2.82 -10.49 -1.07
CA GLY A 112 3.17 -9.31 -0.30
C GLY A 112 4.29 -8.46 -0.90
N ASN A 113 4.88 -8.84 -2.04
CA ASN A 113 5.96 -8.06 -2.63
C ASN A 113 5.43 -6.79 -3.30
N TYR A 114 6.25 -5.74 -3.31
CA TYR A 114 5.90 -4.51 -4.01
C TYR A 114 7.13 -3.79 -4.59
N GLU A 115 6.87 -3.07 -5.68
CA GLU A 115 7.78 -2.10 -6.27
C GLU A 115 6.99 -0.84 -6.63
N ILE A 116 7.47 0.32 -6.19
CA ILE A 116 6.81 1.61 -6.40
C ILE A 116 7.81 2.57 -7.02
N TYR A 117 7.49 3.06 -8.21
CA TYR A 117 8.30 4.06 -8.90
C TYR A 117 7.79 5.46 -8.59
N VAL A 118 8.68 6.33 -8.14
CA VAL A 118 8.40 7.73 -7.80
C VAL A 118 9.44 8.66 -8.42
N ILE A 119 9.08 9.92 -8.66
CA ILE A 119 10.06 10.94 -9.07
C ILE A 119 11.03 11.23 -7.91
N PRO A 120 12.25 11.74 -8.16
CA PRO A 120 13.15 12.15 -7.09
C PRO A 120 12.49 13.11 -6.11
N GLY A 121 12.64 12.83 -4.80
CA GLY A 121 11.97 13.59 -3.76
C GLY A 121 12.14 13.01 -2.36
N LYS A 122 11.38 13.55 -1.42
CA LYS A 122 11.29 13.05 -0.04
C LYS A 122 9.89 12.57 0.23
N TYR A 123 9.77 11.39 0.83
CA TYR A 123 8.53 10.67 0.93
C TYR A 123 8.35 10.00 2.29
N ASP A 124 7.09 9.73 2.61
CA ASP A 124 6.66 8.84 3.67
C ASP A 124 5.86 7.70 3.04
N PHE A 125 6.12 6.49 3.50
CA PHE A 125 5.46 5.25 3.05
C PHE A 125 4.49 4.78 4.11
N TYR A 126 3.30 4.38 3.69
CA TYR A 126 2.23 3.86 4.51
C TYR A 126 1.73 2.55 3.94
N ALA A 127 1.67 1.52 4.76
CA ALA A 127 1.12 0.22 4.39
C ALA A 127 0.01 -0.16 5.37
N GLU A 128 -1.13 -0.60 4.85
CA GLU A 128 -2.25 -1.06 5.65
C GLU A 128 -2.99 -2.23 5.03
N ARG A 129 -3.71 -2.93 5.89
CA ARG A 129 -4.76 -3.86 5.52
C ARG A 129 -5.85 -3.80 6.57
N GLN A 130 -7.11 -3.89 6.14
CA GLN A 130 -8.25 -3.88 7.08
C GLN A 130 -8.11 -4.95 8.15
N GLY A 131 -8.31 -4.57 9.42
CA GLY A 131 -8.15 -5.42 10.58
C GLY A 131 -6.72 -5.62 11.06
N PHE A 132 -5.75 -4.94 10.45
CA PHE A 132 -4.32 -5.03 10.80
C PHE A 132 -3.77 -3.66 11.17
N LEU A 133 -2.79 -3.65 12.09
CA LEU A 133 -2.03 -2.43 12.39
C LEU A 133 -1.25 -1.99 11.15
N ALA A 134 -1.31 -0.70 10.84
CA ALA A 134 -0.53 -0.10 9.78
C ALA A 134 0.97 -0.03 10.12
N ASP A 135 1.84 -0.02 9.09
CA ASP A 135 3.27 0.29 9.21
C ASP A 135 3.59 1.56 8.42
N ILE A 136 4.30 2.48 9.05
CA ILE A 136 4.65 3.78 8.50
C ILE A 136 6.15 3.93 8.51
N THR A 137 6.74 4.26 7.35
CA THR A 137 8.16 4.59 7.24
C THR A 137 8.30 6.00 6.71
N THR A 138 8.93 6.86 7.49
CA THR A 138 9.07 8.30 7.20
C THR A 138 10.47 8.65 6.73
N LYS A 139 10.64 9.85 6.17
CA LYS A 139 11.94 10.47 5.78
C LYS A 139 12.71 9.68 4.72
N ILE A 140 12.02 9.02 3.80
CA ILE A 140 12.62 8.34 2.66
C ILE A 140 13.07 9.39 1.64
N THR A 141 14.36 9.43 1.32
CA THR A 141 14.90 10.31 0.28
C THR A 141 15.23 9.47 -0.95
N ILE A 142 14.66 9.83 -2.10
CA ILE A 142 14.85 9.15 -3.38
C ILE A 142 15.53 10.10 -4.35
N ASN A 143 16.65 9.68 -4.92
CA ASN A 143 17.31 10.34 -6.06
C ASN A 143 17.00 9.58 -7.36
N GLU A 144 17.43 10.14 -8.48
CA GLU A 144 17.31 9.46 -9.77
C GLU A 144 18.11 8.16 -9.77
N ASN A 145 17.48 7.07 -10.21
CA ASN A 145 17.99 5.70 -10.26
C ASN A 145 18.27 5.06 -8.89
N ASP A 146 17.85 5.69 -7.78
CA ASP A 146 17.93 5.02 -6.48
C ASP A 146 16.98 3.82 -6.44
N GLU A 147 17.40 2.77 -5.74
CA GLU A 147 16.58 1.63 -5.37
C GLU A 147 16.66 1.46 -3.85
N ILE A 148 15.55 1.76 -3.17
CA ILE A 148 15.43 1.68 -1.72
C ILE A 148 14.60 0.46 -1.35
N ASP A 149 15.20 -0.44 -0.58
CA ASP A 149 14.53 -1.61 -0.02
C ASP A 149 14.10 -1.31 1.42
N LEU A 150 12.79 -1.27 1.66
CA LEU A 150 12.23 -1.08 3.00
C LEU A 150 12.19 -2.38 3.81
N GLY A 151 12.64 -3.49 3.23
CA GLY A 151 12.67 -4.80 3.88
C GLY A 151 11.29 -5.40 4.07
N ASN A 152 11.19 -6.29 5.06
CA ASN A 152 9.93 -6.94 5.42
C ASN A 152 9.17 -6.10 6.45
N LYS A 153 7.92 -5.73 6.14
CA LYS A 153 7.00 -5.01 6.99
C LYS A 153 5.94 -5.97 7.53
N ILE A 154 5.83 -6.06 8.85
CA ILE A 154 4.87 -6.96 9.48
C ILE A 154 3.65 -6.15 9.91
N LEU A 155 2.49 -6.43 9.33
CA LEU A 155 1.21 -5.90 9.76
C LEU A 155 0.59 -6.90 10.74
N TYR A 156 0.45 -6.51 12.00
CA TYR A 156 -0.14 -7.37 13.03
C TYR A 156 -1.65 -7.33 12.98
N GLU A 157 -2.27 -8.49 12.97
CA GLU A 157 -3.72 -8.65 13.00
C GLU A 157 -4.31 -8.24 14.34
N GLY A 158 -5.50 -7.63 14.31
CA GLY A 158 -6.28 -7.33 15.49
C GLY A 158 -6.81 -5.90 15.61
N ASP A 159 -6.35 -4.94 14.81
CA ASP A 159 -6.84 -3.55 14.81
C ASP A 159 -8.16 -3.45 14.04
N ALA A 160 -9.23 -3.99 14.66
CA ALA A 160 -10.53 -4.14 14.03
C ALA A 160 -11.28 -2.81 13.87
N ASP A 161 -11.09 -1.87 14.78
CA ASP A 161 -11.71 -0.54 14.77
C ASP A 161 -10.82 0.53 14.10
N ARG A 162 -9.60 0.16 13.65
CA ARG A 162 -8.61 1.06 13.01
C ARG A 162 -8.16 2.20 13.93
N SER A 163 -8.10 1.95 15.22
CA SER A 163 -7.63 2.95 16.19
C SER A 163 -6.10 3.07 16.26
N GLY A 164 -5.37 2.17 15.59
CA GLY A 164 -3.91 2.11 15.62
C GLY A 164 -3.34 1.49 16.89
N ILE A 165 -4.19 0.84 17.70
CA ILE A 165 -3.81 0.04 18.87
C ILE A 165 -4.71 -1.17 18.95
N ILE A 166 -4.15 -2.34 19.22
CA ILE A 166 -4.94 -3.55 19.47
C ILE A 166 -5.30 -3.59 20.96
N ASP A 167 -6.59 -3.43 21.26
CA ASP A 167 -7.08 -3.40 22.63
C ASP A 167 -8.38 -4.22 22.85
N LEU A 168 -9.07 -3.97 23.97
CA LEU A 168 -10.29 -4.69 24.28
C LEU A 168 -11.47 -4.30 23.39
N ASN A 169 -11.47 -3.12 22.76
CA ASN A 169 -12.54 -2.72 21.85
C ASN A 169 -12.52 -3.63 20.61
N ASP A 170 -11.33 -3.92 20.08
CA ASP A 170 -11.18 -4.86 18.97
C ASP A 170 -11.69 -6.25 19.33
N THR A 171 -11.36 -6.72 20.55
CA THR A 171 -11.86 -8.00 21.06
C THR A 171 -13.38 -8.04 21.08
N ILE A 172 -14.04 -6.95 21.49
CA ILE A 172 -15.50 -6.83 21.53
C ILE A 172 -16.08 -6.91 20.11
N GLU A 173 -15.47 -6.25 19.13
CA GLU A 173 -15.92 -6.30 17.74
C GLU A 173 -15.84 -7.71 17.16
N ILE A 174 -14.73 -8.42 17.40
CA ILE A 174 -14.58 -9.82 16.97
C ILE A 174 -15.61 -10.74 17.65
N VAL A 175 -15.84 -10.59 18.96
CA VAL A 175 -16.85 -11.37 19.69
C VAL A 175 -18.25 -11.16 19.10
N ASN A 176 -18.61 -9.94 18.76
CA ASN A 176 -19.90 -9.62 18.16
C ASN A 176 -20.08 -10.24 16.76
N SER A 177 -18.99 -10.54 16.08
CA SER A 177 -18.98 -11.16 14.75
C SER A 177 -18.71 -12.67 14.80
N MET A 178 -18.51 -13.24 15.98
CA MET A 178 -18.16 -14.65 16.17
C MET A 178 -19.16 -15.60 15.51
N GLY A 179 -18.66 -16.51 14.68
CA GLY A 179 -19.47 -17.48 13.93
C GLY A 179 -20.11 -16.93 12.66
N ALA A 180 -19.99 -15.63 12.39
CA ALA A 180 -20.49 -15.05 11.15
C ALA A 180 -19.67 -15.57 9.95
N SER A 181 -20.37 -15.85 8.86
CA SER A 181 -19.79 -16.35 7.60
C SER A 181 -20.01 -15.34 6.48
N LYS A 182 -19.22 -15.44 5.42
CA LYS A 182 -19.33 -14.58 4.24
C LYS A 182 -20.76 -14.61 3.68
N GLY A 183 -21.39 -13.44 3.67
CA GLY A 183 -22.80 -13.24 3.33
C GLY A 183 -23.71 -12.89 4.50
N ASP A 184 -23.29 -13.13 5.75
CA ASP A 184 -24.02 -12.69 6.93
C ASP A 184 -23.82 -11.19 7.16
N SER A 185 -24.82 -10.52 7.72
CA SER A 185 -24.80 -9.07 7.98
C SER A 185 -23.76 -8.65 9.02
N THR A 186 -23.31 -9.56 9.86
CA THR A 186 -22.29 -9.35 10.90
C THR A 186 -20.89 -9.76 10.48
N TYR A 187 -20.75 -10.40 9.30
CA TYR A 187 -19.44 -10.75 8.76
C TYR A 187 -18.74 -9.52 8.17
N SER A 188 -17.45 -9.42 8.45
CA SER A 188 -16.55 -8.51 7.75
C SER A 188 -15.18 -9.17 7.57
N GLU A 189 -14.55 -8.97 6.42
CA GLU A 189 -13.21 -9.48 6.12
C GLU A 189 -12.16 -8.94 7.11
N ARG A 190 -12.39 -7.78 7.74
CA ARG A 190 -11.52 -7.20 8.77
C ARG A 190 -11.45 -8.00 10.07
N TYR A 191 -12.37 -8.96 10.27
CA TYR A 191 -12.41 -9.86 11.44
C TYR A 191 -11.96 -11.29 11.11
N ASP A 192 -11.88 -11.63 9.82
CA ASP A 192 -11.48 -12.96 9.34
C ASP A 192 -10.00 -12.93 8.93
N PHE A 193 -9.10 -12.84 9.91
CA PHE A 193 -7.66 -12.73 9.66
C PHE A 193 -7.11 -13.97 8.95
N GLY A 194 -7.69 -15.14 9.20
CA GLY A 194 -7.36 -16.39 8.56
C GLY A 194 -7.86 -16.53 7.12
N GLN A 195 -8.69 -15.58 6.62
CA GLN A 195 -9.29 -15.59 5.28
C GLN A 195 -10.06 -16.89 4.97
N LYS A 196 -10.71 -17.43 5.99
CA LYS A 196 -11.45 -18.70 5.92
C LYS A 196 -12.87 -18.54 5.37
N GLY A 197 -13.36 -17.29 5.26
CA GLY A 197 -14.72 -16.95 4.91
C GLY A 197 -15.69 -16.98 6.12
N TYR A 198 -15.17 -17.08 7.34
CA TYR A 198 -15.94 -17.03 8.58
C TYR A 198 -15.07 -16.58 9.76
N VAL A 199 -15.70 -15.90 10.72
CA VAL A 199 -15.02 -15.43 11.95
C VAL A 199 -15.06 -16.54 13.00
N SER A 200 -13.92 -16.90 13.55
CA SER A 200 -13.75 -18.04 14.44
C SER A 200 -12.93 -17.70 15.69
N LEU A 201 -12.78 -18.66 16.57
CA LEU A 201 -11.98 -18.52 17.78
C LEU A 201 -10.50 -18.21 17.46
N ASP A 202 -9.99 -18.69 16.32
CA ASP A 202 -8.59 -18.44 15.93
C ASP A 202 -8.37 -16.94 15.69
N ASP A 203 -9.35 -16.24 15.11
CA ASP A 203 -9.27 -14.81 14.88
C ASP A 203 -9.24 -14.04 16.22
N MET A 204 -10.05 -14.48 17.19
CA MET A 204 -10.01 -13.92 18.53
C MET A 204 -8.67 -14.19 19.23
N VAL A 205 -8.10 -15.39 19.06
CA VAL A 205 -6.77 -15.73 19.62
C VAL A 205 -5.69 -14.83 19.03
N SER A 206 -5.77 -14.50 17.73
CA SER A 206 -4.86 -13.55 17.08
C SER A 206 -4.90 -12.19 17.75
N VAL A 207 -6.08 -11.63 17.99
CA VAL A 207 -6.24 -10.34 18.70
C VAL A 207 -5.63 -10.40 20.08
N VAL A 208 -6.00 -11.42 20.86
CA VAL A 208 -5.48 -11.59 22.25
C VAL A 208 -3.96 -11.74 22.26
N GLY A 209 -3.38 -12.44 21.28
CA GLY A 209 -1.92 -12.60 21.13
C GLY A 209 -1.20 -11.30 20.80
N ASN A 210 -1.91 -10.33 20.22
CA ASN A 210 -1.35 -9.05 19.79
C ASN A 210 -1.79 -7.86 20.66
N LEU A 211 -2.50 -8.10 21.78
CA LEU A 211 -2.98 -7.01 22.66
C LEU A 211 -1.84 -6.06 23.04
N TYR A 212 -2.17 -4.78 23.01
CA TYR A 212 -1.29 -3.64 23.30
C TYR A 212 -0.20 -3.36 22.25
N LYS A 213 -0.17 -4.07 21.12
CA LYS A 213 0.62 -3.63 19.99
C LYS A 213 -0.01 -2.36 19.41
N THR A 214 0.84 -1.49 18.90
CA THR A 214 0.44 -0.22 18.28
C THR A 214 1.00 -0.11 16.88
N ILE A 215 0.44 0.82 16.10
CA ILE A 215 1.03 1.18 14.81
C ILE A 215 2.51 1.48 14.98
N LYS A 216 3.28 1.17 13.96
CA LYS A 216 4.71 1.40 13.95
C LYS A 216 5.04 2.56 13.03
N ILE A 217 5.58 3.62 13.61
CA ILE A 217 6.11 4.76 12.88
C ILE A 217 7.63 4.76 13.07
N GLN A 218 8.37 4.67 11.98
CA GLN A 218 9.83 4.61 12.01
C GLN A 218 10.45 5.49 10.94
N GLU A 219 11.59 6.11 11.23
CA GLU A 219 12.37 6.82 10.23
C GLU A 219 13.20 5.83 9.40
N TYR A 220 13.30 6.09 8.10
CA TYR A 220 14.24 5.36 7.26
C TYR A 220 15.67 5.81 7.58
N THR A 221 16.54 4.85 7.89
CA THR A 221 17.93 5.14 8.33
C THR A 221 18.99 4.74 7.30
N GLY A 222 18.57 4.23 6.10
CA GLY A 222 19.50 3.85 5.03
C GLY A 222 20.09 2.46 5.19
#